data_f62d4314eb81e6f41b5b67730d6e504b
#
_entry.id   f62d4314eb81e6f41b5b67730d6e504b
#
_cell.length_a   1.000
_cell.length_b   1.000
_cell.length_c   1.000
_cell.angle_alpha   90.00
_cell.angle_beta   90.00
_cell.angle_gamma   90.00
#
_symmetry.space_group_name_H-M   'P 1'
#
loop_
_entity.id
_entity.type
_entity.pdbx_description
1 polymer ?
#
loop_
_entity_poly.entity_id
_entity_poly.type
_entity_poly.pdbx_seq_one_letter_code
_entity_poly.pdbx_strand_id
1 'polypeptide(L)'
;MCSNKKDLISLDKVHIPRWNELPNVDLYLDQVVTFINSSLEAFLPCNGGNDDKKENQILTKTMINNYVKNHLIDAPVKKKYSKIQCAKIFAICILKQVYSMNEIYTLIETALKHTDVEHAYDRFCSLFEEALRCAFNKKDFVDSDSGDGNKYLLKSVLLSCSYKIYVQNIIWQKGPCLFWEKEKKDTVPLCLFVFSFITLSFS
;
A
#
# COMPACT_ATOMS: atom_id res chain seq x y z
N MET A 1 -4.37 -18.42 24.89
CA MET A 1 -3.43 -17.32 25.13
C MET A 1 -3.03 -16.76 23.76
N CYS A 2 -3.78 -15.82 23.21
CA CYS A 2 -3.44 -15.15 21.96
C CYS A 2 -2.72 -13.86 22.32
N SER A 3 -1.41 -13.93 22.35
CA SER A 3 -0.53 -12.76 22.51
C SER A 3 0.17 -12.51 21.20
N ASN A 4 -0.42 -11.70 20.35
CA ASN A 4 0.29 -10.89 19.37
C ASN A 4 -0.60 -9.69 19.04
N LYS A 5 -0.67 -8.72 20.00
CA LYS A 5 -1.05 -7.36 19.66
C LYS A 5 0.04 -6.84 18.73
N LYS A 6 -0.24 -6.82 17.45
CA LYS A 6 0.56 -6.05 16.50
C LYS A 6 0.30 -4.58 16.86
N ASP A 7 1.33 -3.87 17.31
CA ASP A 7 1.22 -2.47 17.71
C ASP A 7 0.69 -1.61 16.55
N LEU A 8 -0.02 -0.52 16.88
CA LEU A 8 -0.41 0.49 15.89
C LEU A 8 0.82 0.92 15.09
N ILE A 9 0.63 1.12 13.78
CA ILE A 9 1.67 1.71 12.94
C ILE A 9 2.19 2.96 13.64
N SER A 10 3.48 2.95 13.96
CA SER A 10 4.15 4.15 14.45
C SER A 10 4.34 5.08 13.26
N LEU A 11 3.49 6.09 13.14
CA LEU A 11 3.52 7.06 12.05
C LEU A 11 4.87 7.77 11.92
N ASP A 12 5.60 7.89 13.02
CA ASP A 12 6.95 8.48 13.05
C ASP A 12 8.00 7.62 12.33
N LYS A 13 7.69 6.33 12.13
CA LYS A 13 8.57 5.37 11.42
C LYS A 13 8.16 5.15 9.97
N VAL A 14 7.08 5.78 9.52
CA VAL A 14 6.65 5.67 8.12
C VAL A 14 7.55 6.55 7.27
N HIS A 15 8.48 5.91 6.58
CA HIS A 15 9.36 6.54 5.61
C HIS A 15 9.56 5.60 4.43
N ILE A 16 9.32 6.11 3.23
CA ILE A 16 9.64 5.43 1.98
C ILE A 16 10.92 6.06 1.45
N PRO A 17 11.97 5.27 1.16
CA PRO A 17 13.22 5.82 0.65
C PRO A 17 12.98 6.71 -0.57
N ARG A 18 13.46 7.94 -0.52
CA ARG A 18 13.41 8.90 -1.63
C ARG A 18 14.36 8.48 -2.75
N TRP A 19 14.24 9.12 -3.88
CA TRP A 19 15.08 8.78 -5.03
C TRP A 19 16.58 8.77 -4.69
N ASN A 20 17.07 9.79 -4.01
CA ASN A 20 18.48 9.87 -3.60
C ASN A 20 18.89 8.82 -2.56
N GLU A 21 17.93 8.21 -1.84
CA GLU A 21 18.17 7.15 -0.86
C GLU A 21 18.10 5.75 -1.48
N LEU A 22 17.56 5.63 -2.70
CA LEU A 22 17.58 4.37 -3.43
C LEU A 22 19.01 3.99 -3.83
N PRO A 23 19.34 2.68 -3.85
CA PRO A 23 20.66 2.21 -4.24
C PRO A 23 21.11 2.74 -5.61
N ASN A 24 22.30 3.32 -5.67
CA ASN A 24 22.92 3.82 -6.92
C ASN A 24 23.57 2.69 -7.73
N VAL A 25 23.46 1.44 -7.29
CA VAL A 25 23.95 0.24 -7.97
C VAL A 25 22.79 -0.68 -8.29
N ASP A 26 22.90 -1.42 -9.39
CA ASP A 26 21.90 -2.40 -9.77
C ASP A 26 21.89 -3.59 -8.80
N LEU A 27 20.72 -3.98 -8.34
CA LEU A 27 20.51 -5.02 -7.33
C LEU A 27 20.11 -6.36 -7.95
N TYR A 28 20.56 -7.44 -7.36
CA TYR A 28 20.01 -8.77 -7.66
C TYR A 28 18.62 -8.94 -7.06
N LEU A 29 17.83 -9.87 -7.63
CA LEU A 29 16.45 -10.12 -7.24
C LEU A 29 16.25 -10.26 -5.72
N ASP A 30 17.15 -11.01 -5.05
CA ASP A 30 17.09 -11.22 -3.59
C ASP A 30 17.31 -9.94 -2.81
N GLN A 31 18.22 -9.10 -3.27
CA GLN A 31 18.52 -7.80 -2.67
C GLN A 31 17.33 -6.85 -2.80
N VAL A 32 16.67 -6.82 -3.99
CA VAL A 32 15.46 -6.03 -4.22
C VAL A 32 14.34 -6.46 -3.27
N VAL A 33 14.10 -7.78 -3.15
CA VAL A 33 13.06 -8.31 -2.24
C VAL A 33 13.35 -7.91 -0.80
N THR A 34 14.58 -8.09 -0.33
CA THR A 34 14.97 -7.74 1.05
C THR A 34 14.82 -6.24 1.30
N PHE A 35 15.36 -5.40 0.41
CA PHE A 35 15.34 -3.95 0.55
C PHE A 35 13.91 -3.39 0.61
N ILE A 36 13.04 -3.84 -0.30
CA ILE A 36 11.66 -3.34 -0.35
C ILE A 36 10.83 -3.84 0.83
N ASN A 37 10.97 -5.11 1.21
CA ASN A 37 10.25 -5.63 2.38
C ASN A 37 10.64 -4.89 3.65
N SER A 38 11.93 -4.70 3.92
CA SER A 38 12.40 -3.99 5.12
C SER A 38 11.95 -2.53 5.17
N SER A 39 11.80 -1.88 4.01
CA SER A 39 11.33 -0.48 3.95
C SER A 39 9.83 -0.34 4.15
N LEU A 40 9.03 -1.35 3.75
CA LEU A 40 7.57 -1.26 3.75
C LEU A 40 6.90 -1.98 4.94
N GLU A 41 7.61 -2.87 5.65
CA GLU A 41 7.05 -3.68 6.74
C GLU A 41 6.49 -2.86 7.92
N ALA A 42 6.95 -1.61 8.07
CA ALA A 42 6.49 -0.71 9.12
C ALA A 42 5.01 -0.33 8.99
N PHE A 43 4.46 -0.33 7.77
CA PHE A 43 3.11 0.17 7.53
C PHE A 43 2.27 -0.65 6.54
N LEU A 44 2.86 -1.49 5.70
CA LEU A 44 2.09 -2.37 4.85
C LEU A 44 1.81 -3.72 5.52
N PRO A 45 0.58 -4.26 5.37
CA PRO A 45 0.28 -5.59 5.84
C PRO A 45 1.03 -6.63 5.01
N CYS A 46 1.56 -7.65 5.69
CA CYS A 46 2.13 -8.80 5.02
C CYS A 46 1.02 -9.64 4.37
N ASN A 47 1.23 -10.15 3.16
CA ASN A 47 0.32 -11.06 2.49
C ASN A 47 0.54 -12.48 3.03
N GLY A 48 -0.08 -12.83 4.16
CA GLY A 48 0.07 -14.17 4.70
C GLY A 48 -1.07 -14.52 5.64
N GLY A 49 -1.77 -15.62 5.31
CA GLY A 49 -2.60 -16.34 6.25
C GLY A 49 -1.74 -17.12 7.25
N ASN A 50 -2.35 -17.59 8.32
CA ASN A 50 -1.75 -18.35 9.40
C ASN A 50 -0.82 -19.47 8.89
N ASP A 51 0.37 -19.58 9.46
CA ASP A 51 1.21 -20.75 9.67
C ASP A 51 2.57 -20.89 8.99
N ASP A 52 2.98 -20.10 7.99
CA ASP A 52 4.36 -20.25 7.52
C ASP A 52 5.10 -18.91 7.41
N LYS A 53 6.23 -18.79 8.12
CA LYS A 53 7.11 -17.60 8.13
C LYS A 53 7.62 -17.16 6.75
N LYS A 54 7.50 -18.01 5.72
CA LYS A 54 7.89 -17.71 4.34
C LYS A 54 6.82 -16.97 3.53
N GLU A 55 5.55 -17.03 3.93
CA GLU A 55 4.43 -16.39 3.19
C GLU A 55 4.08 -14.99 3.69
N ASN A 56 4.66 -14.55 4.79
CA ASN A 56 4.39 -13.27 5.43
C ASN A 56 5.24 -12.13 4.84
N GLN A 57 5.39 -12.08 3.51
CA GLN A 57 6.15 -11.02 2.83
C GLN A 57 5.22 -10.10 2.03
N ILE A 58 5.52 -8.80 2.05
CA ILE A 58 4.83 -7.80 1.23
C ILE A 58 5.13 -8.06 -0.25
N LEU A 59 6.39 -8.41 -0.55
CA LEU A 59 6.92 -8.66 -1.88
C LEU A 59 7.68 -9.99 -1.91
N THR A 60 7.39 -10.83 -2.91
CA THR A 60 8.09 -12.08 -3.18
C THR A 60 8.79 -12.05 -4.54
N LYS A 61 9.74 -12.95 -4.76
CA LYS A 61 10.39 -13.13 -6.08
C LYS A 61 9.39 -13.43 -7.19
N THR A 62 8.39 -14.27 -6.88
CA THR A 62 7.32 -14.62 -7.82
C THR A 62 6.51 -13.40 -8.23
N MET A 63 6.22 -12.48 -7.30
CA MET A 63 5.52 -11.24 -7.62
C MET A 63 6.33 -10.36 -8.57
N ILE A 64 7.63 -10.18 -8.34
CA ILE A 64 8.50 -9.40 -9.24
C ILE A 64 8.51 -10.02 -10.65
N ASN A 65 8.63 -11.35 -10.75
CA ASN A 65 8.56 -12.04 -12.04
C ASN A 65 7.22 -11.82 -12.74
N ASN A 66 6.11 -11.78 -11.99
CA ASN A 66 4.80 -11.46 -12.54
C ASN A 66 4.72 -10.00 -13.01
N TYR A 67 5.36 -9.05 -12.31
CA TYR A 67 5.41 -7.64 -12.75
C TYR A 67 6.17 -7.49 -14.08
N VAL A 68 7.28 -8.21 -14.24
CA VAL A 68 8.01 -8.26 -15.52
C VAL A 68 7.14 -8.90 -16.62
N LYS A 69 6.49 -10.03 -16.35
CA LYS A 69 5.62 -10.72 -17.31
C LYS A 69 4.45 -9.88 -17.77
N ASN A 70 3.89 -9.04 -16.88
CA ASN A 70 2.79 -8.14 -17.19
C ASN A 70 3.26 -6.75 -17.64
N HIS A 71 4.52 -6.59 -17.98
CA HIS A 71 5.12 -5.34 -18.49
C HIS A 71 4.96 -4.11 -17.55
N LEU A 72 4.76 -4.33 -16.25
CA LEU A 72 4.75 -3.26 -15.24
C LEU A 72 6.15 -2.70 -14.99
N ILE A 73 7.13 -3.55 -15.10
CA ILE A 73 8.56 -3.23 -15.04
C ILE A 73 9.30 -3.93 -16.17
N ASP A 74 10.39 -3.33 -16.62
CA ASP A 74 11.24 -3.91 -17.65
C ASP A 74 11.94 -5.18 -17.12
N ALA A 75 12.39 -6.04 -18.03
CA ALA A 75 13.18 -7.21 -17.66
C ALA A 75 14.55 -6.78 -17.09
N PRO A 76 15.07 -7.52 -16.08
CA PRO A 76 16.36 -7.19 -15.50
C PRO A 76 17.52 -7.36 -16.51
N VAL A 77 18.47 -6.43 -16.48
CA VAL A 77 19.69 -6.51 -17.31
C VAL A 77 20.74 -7.31 -16.54
N LYS A 78 21.29 -8.37 -17.15
CA LYS A 78 22.25 -9.27 -16.49
C LYS A 78 21.81 -9.76 -15.09
N LYS A 79 20.50 -10.06 -14.96
CA LYS A 79 19.84 -10.50 -13.71
C LYS A 79 19.82 -9.44 -12.60
N LYS A 80 20.06 -8.17 -12.93
CA LYS A 80 20.05 -7.06 -11.99
C LYS A 80 18.95 -6.06 -12.33
N TYR A 81 18.38 -5.46 -11.32
CA TYR A 81 17.32 -4.46 -11.35
C TYR A 81 17.92 -3.08 -11.08
N SER A 82 17.61 -2.14 -11.92
CA SER A 82 18.06 -0.74 -11.81
C SER A 82 17.29 0.02 -10.74
N LYS A 83 17.78 1.21 -10.39
CA LYS A 83 17.13 2.17 -9.50
C LYS A 83 15.71 2.49 -9.93
N ILE A 84 15.48 2.70 -11.24
CA ILE A 84 14.15 2.97 -11.82
C ILE A 84 13.20 1.79 -11.56
N GLN A 85 13.67 0.56 -11.76
CA GLN A 85 12.86 -0.63 -11.50
C GLN A 85 12.53 -0.77 -10.01
N CYS A 86 13.46 -0.48 -9.12
CA CYS A 86 13.20 -0.46 -7.67
C CYS A 86 12.13 0.58 -7.31
N ALA A 87 12.20 1.80 -7.82
CA ALA A 87 11.19 2.85 -7.62
C ALA A 87 9.80 2.40 -8.11
N LYS A 88 9.71 1.83 -9.32
CA LYS A 88 8.46 1.27 -9.84
C LYS A 88 7.91 0.17 -8.92
N ILE A 89 8.75 -0.74 -8.41
CA ILE A 89 8.31 -1.83 -7.53
C ILE A 89 7.78 -1.28 -6.20
N PHE A 90 8.39 -0.25 -5.60
CA PHE A 90 7.84 0.43 -4.42
C PHE A 90 6.42 0.93 -4.67
N ALA A 91 6.22 1.68 -5.76
CA ALA A 91 4.90 2.19 -6.12
C ALA A 91 3.89 1.06 -6.34
N ILE A 92 4.26 -0.01 -7.06
CA ILE A 92 3.40 -1.18 -7.29
C ILE A 92 3.00 -1.84 -5.97
N CYS A 93 3.92 -2.01 -5.01
CA CYS A 93 3.62 -2.63 -3.71
C CYS A 93 2.56 -1.86 -2.92
N ILE A 94 2.52 -0.54 -3.05
CA ILE A 94 1.52 0.32 -2.40
C ILE A 94 0.20 0.27 -3.18
N LEU A 95 0.25 0.49 -4.49
CA LEU A 95 -0.94 0.58 -5.34
C LEU A 95 -1.72 -0.73 -5.42
N LYS A 96 -1.04 -1.89 -5.40
CA LYS A 96 -1.69 -3.21 -5.43
C LYS A 96 -2.60 -3.51 -4.24
N GLN A 97 -2.57 -2.69 -3.19
CA GLN A 97 -3.49 -2.82 -2.07
C GLN A 97 -4.95 -2.54 -2.48
N VAL A 98 -5.14 -1.77 -3.55
CA VAL A 98 -6.46 -1.31 -4.04
C VAL A 98 -6.66 -1.60 -5.52
N TYR A 99 -5.62 -1.45 -6.34
CA TYR A 99 -5.71 -1.43 -7.80
C TYR A 99 -5.25 -2.75 -8.44
N SER A 100 -5.87 -3.10 -9.56
CA SER A 100 -5.46 -4.20 -10.43
C SER A 100 -4.17 -3.85 -11.19
N MET A 101 -3.50 -4.85 -11.75
CA MET A 101 -2.25 -4.66 -12.49
C MET A 101 -2.42 -3.74 -13.71
N ASN A 102 -3.56 -3.82 -14.42
CA ASN A 102 -3.85 -2.96 -15.57
C ASN A 102 -4.06 -1.50 -15.15
N GLU A 103 -4.76 -1.27 -14.05
CA GLU A 103 -4.94 0.08 -13.50
C GLU A 103 -3.61 0.67 -13.04
N ILE A 104 -2.77 -0.12 -12.36
CA ILE A 104 -1.43 0.30 -11.93
C ILE A 104 -0.57 0.69 -13.13
N TYR A 105 -0.58 -0.12 -14.20
CA TYR A 105 0.13 0.21 -15.44
C TYR A 105 -0.33 1.58 -15.98
N THR A 106 -1.64 1.78 -16.10
CA THR A 106 -2.21 3.04 -16.60
C THR A 106 -1.85 4.24 -15.72
N LEU A 107 -1.86 4.07 -14.39
CA LEU A 107 -1.50 5.11 -13.44
C LEU A 107 -0.03 5.51 -13.56
N ILE A 108 0.88 4.54 -13.66
CA ILE A 108 2.32 4.80 -13.81
C ILE A 108 2.60 5.49 -15.15
N GLU A 109 2.05 4.99 -16.25
CA GLU A 109 2.21 5.60 -17.58
C GLU A 109 1.65 7.03 -17.61
N THR A 110 0.51 7.26 -16.96
CA THR A 110 -0.08 8.61 -16.89
C THR A 110 0.82 9.57 -16.09
N ALA A 111 1.38 9.12 -14.98
CA ALA A 111 2.28 9.94 -14.18
C ALA A 111 3.55 10.31 -14.95
N LEU A 112 4.12 9.37 -15.71
CA LEU A 112 5.38 9.56 -16.42
C LEU A 112 5.25 10.36 -17.73
N LYS A 113 4.02 10.65 -18.20
CA LYS A 113 3.81 11.52 -19.38
C LYS A 113 4.17 12.98 -19.13
N HIS A 114 4.14 13.42 -17.88
CA HIS A 114 4.23 14.84 -17.52
C HIS A 114 5.43 15.19 -16.66
N THR A 115 6.20 14.19 -16.21
CA THR A 115 7.38 14.40 -15.37
C THR A 115 8.34 13.22 -15.49
N ASP A 116 9.60 13.43 -15.14
CA ASP A 116 10.58 12.35 -15.06
C ASP A 116 10.32 11.42 -13.86
N VAL A 117 10.97 10.26 -13.88
CA VAL A 117 10.76 9.20 -12.88
C VAL A 117 11.16 9.65 -11.48
N GLU A 118 12.23 10.43 -11.33
CA GLU A 118 12.72 10.89 -10.03
C GLU A 118 11.69 11.77 -9.34
N HIS A 119 11.25 12.84 -10.01
CA HIS A 119 10.24 13.75 -9.46
C HIS A 119 8.89 13.08 -9.24
N ALA A 120 8.47 12.19 -10.16
CA ALA A 120 7.23 11.42 -10.00
C ALA A 120 7.29 10.54 -8.75
N TYR A 121 8.41 9.84 -8.54
CA TYR A 121 8.60 8.94 -7.42
C TYR A 121 8.65 9.67 -6.08
N ASP A 122 9.45 10.73 -5.98
CA ASP A 122 9.59 11.49 -4.73
C ASP A 122 8.26 12.17 -4.34
N ARG A 123 7.54 12.70 -5.32
CA ARG A 123 6.20 13.24 -5.09
C ARG A 123 5.22 12.17 -4.64
N PHE A 124 5.21 11.00 -5.28
CA PHE A 124 4.40 9.86 -4.89
C PHE A 124 4.66 9.48 -3.43
N CYS A 125 5.92 9.32 -3.04
CA CYS A 125 6.32 8.96 -1.67
C CYS A 125 5.85 10.00 -0.66
N SER A 126 6.10 11.28 -0.91
CA SER A 126 5.75 12.38 0.00
C SER A 126 4.24 12.49 0.21
N LEU A 127 3.46 12.45 -0.87
CA LEU A 127 2.00 12.53 -0.81
C LEU A 127 1.38 11.29 -0.14
N PHE A 128 1.94 10.10 -0.39
CA PHE A 128 1.45 8.88 0.25
C PHE A 128 1.69 8.89 1.76
N GLU A 129 2.89 9.27 2.21
CA GLU A 129 3.19 9.38 3.64
C GLU A 129 2.26 10.38 4.33
N GLU A 130 1.99 11.51 3.68
CA GLU A 130 1.06 12.51 4.22
C GLU A 130 -0.38 12.00 4.25
N ALA A 131 -0.85 11.36 3.17
CA ALA A 131 -2.17 10.74 3.11
C ALA A 131 -2.33 9.67 4.21
N LEU A 132 -1.28 8.87 4.46
CA LEU A 132 -1.28 7.87 5.51
C LEU A 132 -1.35 8.52 6.91
N ARG A 133 -0.55 9.57 7.16
CA ARG A 133 -0.63 10.35 8.42
C ARG A 133 -2.01 10.95 8.63
N CYS A 134 -2.62 11.52 7.58
CA CYS A 134 -3.98 12.08 7.65
C CYS A 134 -5.00 11.00 8.00
N ALA A 135 -4.96 9.83 7.34
CA ALA A 135 -5.88 8.72 7.58
C ALA A 135 -5.81 8.23 9.04
N PHE A 136 -4.61 8.04 9.59
CA PHE A 136 -4.43 7.54 10.97
C PHE A 136 -4.74 8.60 12.03
N ASN A 137 -4.47 9.87 11.77
CA ASN A 137 -4.79 10.98 12.67
C ASN A 137 -6.23 11.48 12.54
N LYS A 138 -7.04 10.90 11.63
CA LYS A 138 -8.42 11.31 11.33
C LYS A 138 -8.51 12.79 10.94
N LYS A 139 -7.55 13.25 10.15
CA LYS A 139 -7.48 14.62 9.64
C LYS A 139 -7.78 14.64 8.15
N ASP A 140 -8.34 15.74 7.67
CA ASP A 140 -8.52 15.96 6.25
C ASP A 140 -7.15 16.15 5.56
N PHE A 141 -7.02 15.54 4.40
CA PHE A 141 -5.86 15.75 3.54
C PHE A 141 -6.07 17.07 2.78
N VAL A 142 -5.45 18.12 3.25
CA VAL A 142 -5.51 19.45 2.61
C VAL A 142 -4.32 19.58 1.67
N ASP A 143 -4.60 19.53 0.36
CA ASP A 143 -3.61 19.88 -0.66
C ASP A 143 -3.89 21.30 -1.11
N SER A 144 -2.91 22.18 -0.99
CA SER A 144 -2.99 23.59 -1.37
C SER A 144 -3.07 23.82 -2.90
N ASP A 145 -2.96 22.76 -3.69
CA ASP A 145 -2.75 22.82 -5.15
C ASP A 145 -3.98 22.26 -5.91
N SER A 146 -5.11 22.94 -5.83
CA SER A 146 -6.45 22.44 -6.23
C SER A 146 -6.83 22.62 -7.71
N GLY A 147 -5.89 22.93 -8.61
CA GLY A 147 -6.23 23.34 -9.99
C GLY A 147 -5.96 22.32 -11.11
N ASP A 148 -5.21 21.26 -10.88
CA ASP A 148 -4.78 20.32 -11.91
C ASP A 148 -5.45 18.94 -11.73
N GLY A 149 -6.20 18.47 -12.72
CA GLY A 149 -6.91 17.20 -12.70
C GLY A 149 -5.99 15.98 -12.47
N ASN A 150 -4.75 16.02 -12.97
CA ASN A 150 -3.77 14.94 -12.73
C ASN A 150 -3.31 14.89 -11.27
N LYS A 151 -3.20 16.05 -10.63
CA LYS A 151 -2.87 16.15 -9.21
C LYS A 151 -4.01 15.59 -8.35
N TYR A 152 -5.26 15.91 -8.71
CA TYR A 152 -6.44 15.38 -8.03
C TYR A 152 -6.55 13.86 -8.18
N LEU A 153 -6.24 13.31 -9.36
CA LEU A 153 -6.21 11.86 -9.58
C LEU A 153 -5.18 11.19 -8.67
N LEU A 154 -3.95 11.67 -8.66
CA LEU A 154 -2.89 11.12 -7.80
C LEU A 154 -3.28 11.17 -6.33
N LYS A 155 -3.80 12.30 -5.86
CA LYS A 155 -4.32 12.46 -4.50
C LYS A 155 -5.38 11.41 -4.16
N SER A 156 -6.38 11.24 -5.02
CA SER A 156 -7.47 10.28 -4.82
C SER A 156 -6.96 8.84 -4.77
N VAL A 157 -6.00 8.49 -5.62
CA VAL A 157 -5.33 7.19 -5.64
C VAL A 157 -4.61 6.93 -4.32
N LEU A 158 -3.83 7.88 -3.84
CA LEU A 158 -3.04 7.72 -2.61
C LEU A 158 -3.92 7.70 -1.36
N LEU A 159 -4.98 8.50 -1.31
CA LEU A 159 -5.97 8.46 -0.23
C LEU A 159 -6.67 7.10 -0.16
N SER A 160 -7.07 6.52 -1.30
CA SER A 160 -7.71 5.20 -1.33
C SER A 160 -6.79 4.10 -0.77
N CYS A 161 -5.50 4.10 -1.12
CA CYS A 161 -4.51 3.19 -0.56
C CYS A 161 -4.31 3.41 0.94
N SER A 162 -4.22 4.66 1.38
CA SER A 162 -4.02 5.02 2.78
C SER A 162 -5.20 4.62 3.66
N TYR A 163 -6.43 4.87 3.22
CA TYR A 163 -7.63 4.42 3.93
C TYR A 163 -7.75 2.90 3.96
N LYS A 164 -7.40 2.20 2.88
CA LYS A 164 -7.38 0.74 2.87
C LYS A 164 -6.42 0.19 3.93
N ILE A 165 -5.21 0.73 4.01
CA ILE A 165 -4.20 0.33 5.00
C ILE A 165 -4.69 0.65 6.42
N TYR A 166 -5.27 1.83 6.64
CA TYR A 166 -5.87 2.21 7.92
C TYR A 166 -6.94 1.21 8.37
N VAL A 167 -7.91 0.90 7.49
CA VAL A 167 -9.01 -0.03 7.79
C VAL A 167 -8.47 -1.42 8.12
N GLN A 168 -7.53 -1.94 7.31
CA GLN A 168 -6.91 -3.24 7.57
C GLN A 168 -6.20 -3.27 8.93
N ASN A 169 -5.47 -2.20 9.26
CA ASN A 169 -4.77 -2.10 10.54
C ASN A 169 -5.73 -2.11 11.73
N ILE A 170 -6.83 -1.36 11.64
CA ILE A 170 -7.85 -1.32 12.70
C ILE A 170 -8.56 -2.67 12.86
N ILE A 171 -8.95 -3.32 11.76
CA ILE A 171 -9.61 -4.63 11.79
C ILE A 171 -8.70 -5.68 12.45
N TRP A 172 -7.42 -5.71 12.10
CA TRP A 172 -6.48 -6.70 12.63
C TRP A 172 -6.13 -6.50 14.10
N GLN A 173 -6.16 -5.25 14.57
CA GLN A 173 -5.89 -4.95 15.98
C GLN A 173 -7.08 -5.19 16.89
N LYS A 174 -8.27 -4.83 16.43
CA LYS A 174 -9.48 -4.82 17.28
C LYS A 174 -10.34 -6.07 17.13
N GLY A 175 -10.10 -6.88 16.09
CA GLY A 175 -10.99 -7.97 15.72
C GLY A 175 -12.36 -7.44 15.22
N PRO A 176 -13.18 -8.29 14.60
CA PRO A 176 -14.47 -7.88 14.03
C PRO A 176 -15.50 -7.42 15.07
N CYS A 177 -15.32 -7.78 16.34
CA CYS A 177 -16.32 -7.48 17.39
C CYS A 177 -16.29 -6.06 17.96
N LEU A 178 -15.19 -5.32 17.83
CA LEU A 178 -15.03 -4.02 18.50
C LEU A 178 -15.48 -2.81 17.68
N PHE A 179 -15.83 -3.01 16.43
CA PHE A 179 -16.29 -1.92 15.58
C PHE A 179 -17.65 -1.36 16.01
N TRP A 180 -18.46 -2.17 16.71
CA TRP A 180 -19.85 -1.89 17.06
C TRP A 180 -20.12 -1.75 18.57
N GLU A 181 -19.12 -1.93 19.45
CA GLU A 181 -19.34 -1.92 20.89
C GLU A 181 -19.55 -0.53 21.53
N LYS A 182 -19.30 0.57 20.82
CA LYS A 182 -19.44 1.92 21.38
C LYS A 182 -20.81 2.59 21.20
N GLU A 183 -21.73 2.00 20.43
CA GLU A 183 -23.08 2.54 20.24
C GLU A 183 -24.15 1.86 21.10
N LYS A 184 -23.78 1.02 22.05
CA LYS A 184 -24.74 0.45 22.99
C LYS A 184 -25.05 1.45 24.10
N LYS A 185 -25.95 2.40 23.81
CA LYS A 185 -26.84 2.87 24.85
C LYS A 185 -28.30 3.02 24.43
N ASP A 186 -28.70 3.16 23.18
CA ASP A 186 -30.12 3.37 22.87
C ASP A 186 -30.66 2.90 21.50
N THR A 187 -30.04 1.94 20.78
CA THR A 187 -30.66 1.43 19.54
C THR A 187 -30.34 -0.02 19.24
N VAL A 188 -31.34 -0.72 18.67
CA VAL A 188 -31.31 -2.12 18.23
C VAL A 188 -30.11 -2.40 17.32
N PRO A 189 -29.38 -3.52 17.48
CA PRO A 189 -28.13 -3.72 16.74
C PRO A 189 -28.38 -3.91 15.24
N LEU A 190 -27.90 -2.97 14.44
CA LEU A 190 -27.83 -3.07 12.97
C LEU A 190 -26.96 -4.24 12.48
N CYS A 191 -26.23 -4.88 13.39
CA CYS A 191 -25.32 -5.97 13.11
C CYS A 191 -26.01 -7.23 12.52
N LEU A 192 -27.28 -7.44 12.82
CA LEU A 192 -28.07 -8.55 12.27
C LEU A 192 -28.49 -8.30 10.80
N PHE A 193 -28.55 -7.03 10.38
CA PHE A 193 -28.98 -6.68 9.02
C PHE A 193 -27.86 -6.90 7.98
N VAL A 194 -26.63 -6.59 8.32
CA VAL A 194 -25.49 -6.72 7.38
C VAL A 194 -25.10 -8.19 7.18
N PHE A 195 -25.15 -9.03 8.23
CA PHE A 195 -24.89 -10.45 8.08
C PHE A 195 -26.00 -11.19 7.32
N SER A 196 -27.26 -10.76 7.44
CA SER A 196 -28.39 -11.34 6.70
C SER A 196 -28.31 -11.05 5.19
N PHE A 197 -27.74 -9.93 4.79
CA PHE A 197 -27.57 -9.59 3.36
C PHE A 197 -26.43 -10.39 2.68
N ILE A 198 -25.39 -10.74 3.43
CA ILE A 198 -24.25 -11.51 2.88
C ILE A 198 -24.62 -13.00 2.71
N THR A 199 -25.48 -13.55 3.57
CA THR A 199 -25.92 -14.96 3.47
C THR A 199 -27.00 -15.18 2.41
N LEU A 200 -27.74 -14.14 1.99
CA LEU A 200 -28.79 -14.24 0.96
C LEU A 200 -28.26 -14.05 -0.50
N SER A 201 -27.00 -13.65 -0.67
CA SER A 201 -26.40 -13.53 -2.01
C SER A 201 -25.62 -14.78 -2.47
N PHE A 202 -25.65 -15.87 -1.71
CA PHE A 202 -24.99 -17.14 -2.04
C PHE A 202 -25.93 -18.36 -2.00
N SER A 203 -27.22 -18.13 -2.27
CA SER A 203 -28.17 -19.23 -2.50
C SER A 203 -28.72 -19.16 -3.89
#